data_9e9d57899878b9cd4bbe9c6825340a72
#
_entry.id   9e9d57899878b9cd4bbe9c6825340a72
#
_cell.length_a   1.000
_cell.length_b   1.000
_cell.length_c   1.000
_cell.angle_alpha   90.00
_cell.angle_beta   90.00
_cell.angle_gamma   90.00
#
_symmetry.space_group_name_H-M   'P 1'
#
loop_
_entity.id
_entity.type
_entity.pdbx_description
1 polymer ?
#
loop_
_entity_poly.entity_id
_entity_poly.type
_entity_poly.pdbx_seq_one_letter_code
_entity_poly.pdbx_strand_id
1 'polypeptide(L)'
;HIECPIATFHSTGNAIIHKHSPEETMTIVDNSKMYFVLRDYFRNSLLKNESIVNKLIMFFATYFDAPYEGNELNGFFNHIAKANYSTLRSDLENFKREVIDARTKKSVTIQNEILRSYQEVEIANFLYLNNIDYEYEPTYPYYIAFSRKPYTPDFAILQGDNQVYLEHFGISEDGKNDRYSDEELECYKKAVNDKIMLHRKHGTKLIYTFSSYKDNRSLIEHLKE
;
A
#
# COMPACT_ATOMS: atom_id res chain seq x y z
N HIS A 1 -21.20 -43.20 13.39
CA HIS A 1 -20.12 -42.39 13.99
C HIS A 1 -19.10 -42.09 12.89
N ILE A 2 -19.02 -40.84 12.45
CA ILE A 2 -17.94 -40.39 11.59
C ILE A 2 -16.83 -39.97 12.57
N GLU A 3 -15.80 -40.79 12.70
CA GLU A 3 -14.59 -40.41 13.43
C GLU A 3 -13.89 -39.34 12.61
N CYS A 4 -13.95 -38.09 13.07
CA CYS A 4 -13.17 -37.00 12.49
C CYS A 4 -11.80 -37.02 13.18
N PRO A 5 -10.70 -37.36 12.48
CA PRO A 5 -9.39 -37.41 13.10
C PRO A 5 -8.96 -35.98 13.47
N ILE A 6 -8.63 -35.76 14.72
CA ILE A 6 -8.05 -34.50 15.19
C ILE A 6 -6.57 -34.54 14.83
N ALA A 7 -6.16 -33.65 13.93
CA ALA A 7 -4.78 -33.52 13.46
C ALA A 7 -4.37 -32.06 13.36
N THR A 8 -3.07 -31.77 13.52
CA THR A 8 -2.52 -30.42 13.25
C THR A 8 -2.51 -30.14 11.75
N PHE A 9 -2.49 -28.87 11.36
CA PHE A 9 -2.38 -28.45 9.97
C PHE A 9 -1.18 -29.11 9.26
N HIS A 10 -0.03 -29.20 9.93
CA HIS A 10 1.18 -29.86 9.40
C HIS A 10 0.97 -31.36 9.21
N SER A 11 0.35 -32.04 10.16
CA SER A 11 0.05 -33.47 10.05
C SER A 11 -0.91 -33.78 8.90
N THR A 12 -1.96 -32.95 8.76
CA THR A 12 -2.92 -33.08 7.65
C THR A 12 -2.25 -32.81 6.29
N GLY A 13 -1.44 -31.75 6.21
CA GLY A 13 -0.68 -31.43 4.99
C GLY A 13 0.26 -32.56 4.58
N ASN A 14 1.01 -33.12 5.53
CA ASN A 14 1.89 -34.27 5.28
C ASN A 14 1.11 -35.49 4.78
N ALA A 15 -0.04 -35.78 5.39
CA ALA A 15 -0.88 -36.92 4.97
C ALA A 15 -1.42 -36.73 3.53
N ILE A 16 -1.78 -35.49 3.15
CA ILE A 16 -2.21 -35.18 1.78
C ILE A 16 -1.06 -35.38 0.79
N ILE A 17 0.13 -34.88 1.10
CA ILE A 17 1.29 -34.99 0.22
C ILE A 17 1.68 -36.46 0.04
N HIS A 18 1.80 -37.23 1.11
CA HIS A 18 2.07 -38.66 1.04
C HIS A 18 1.04 -39.46 0.22
N LYS A 19 -0.22 -39.03 0.26
CA LYS A 19 -1.28 -39.67 -0.52
C LYS A 19 -1.17 -39.39 -2.02
N HIS A 20 -0.71 -38.18 -2.40
CA HIS A 20 -0.67 -37.75 -3.79
C HIS A 20 0.70 -37.86 -4.44
N SER A 21 1.78 -37.98 -3.65
CA SER A 21 3.16 -38.14 -4.11
C SER A 21 3.88 -39.21 -3.29
N PRO A 22 3.45 -40.47 -3.36
CA PRO A 22 3.98 -41.53 -2.49
C PRO A 22 5.44 -41.90 -2.77
N GLU A 23 5.95 -41.53 -3.94
CA GLU A 23 7.33 -41.82 -4.36
C GLU A 23 8.35 -40.75 -3.88
N GLU A 24 7.88 -39.60 -3.40
CA GLU A 24 8.75 -38.55 -2.90
C GLU A 24 9.06 -38.77 -1.42
N THR A 25 10.34 -38.96 -1.11
CA THR A 25 10.82 -38.94 0.28
C THR A 25 10.75 -37.53 0.84
N MET A 26 9.72 -37.27 1.64
CA MET A 26 9.59 -35.98 2.32
C MET A 26 10.64 -35.85 3.43
N THR A 27 11.51 -34.88 3.26
CA THR A 27 12.45 -34.51 4.31
C THR A 27 11.90 -33.29 5.05
N ILE A 28 11.73 -33.38 6.37
CA ILE A 28 11.44 -32.20 7.19
C ILE A 28 12.63 -31.24 7.09
N VAL A 29 12.38 -30.09 6.49
CA VAL A 29 13.41 -29.07 6.29
C VAL A 29 13.61 -28.33 7.60
N ASP A 30 14.83 -28.41 8.15
CA ASP A 30 15.23 -27.56 9.27
C ASP A 30 15.44 -26.10 8.81
N ASN A 31 15.60 -25.19 9.77
CA ASN A 31 15.79 -23.77 9.48
C ASN A 31 17.00 -23.49 8.58
N SER A 32 18.04 -24.33 8.66
CA SER A 32 19.24 -24.19 7.82
C SER A 32 18.93 -24.48 6.36
N LYS A 33 18.22 -25.56 6.09
CA LYS A 33 17.81 -25.92 4.73
C LYS A 33 16.82 -24.91 4.16
N MET A 34 15.89 -24.41 4.98
CA MET A 34 14.97 -23.35 4.59
C MET A 34 15.72 -22.08 4.14
N TYR A 35 16.78 -21.70 4.87
CA TYR A 35 17.65 -20.59 4.49
C TYR A 35 18.26 -20.78 3.09
N PHE A 36 18.78 -21.96 2.78
CA PHE A 36 19.35 -22.23 1.45
C PHE A 36 18.30 -22.17 0.34
N VAL A 37 17.11 -22.73 0.55
CA VAL A 37 15.98 -22.67 -0.40
C VAL A 37 15.57 -21.21 -0.65
N LEU A 38 15.37 -20.43 0.41
CA LEU A 38 15.04 -19.02 0.29
C LEU A 38 16.14 -18.23 -0.42
N ARG A 39 17.41 -18.44 -0.06
CA ARG A 39 18.55 -17.79 -0.71
C ARG A 39 18.59 -18.10 -2.21
N ASP A 40 18.40 -19.36 -2.58
CA ASP A 40 18.43 -19.76 -3.98
C ASP A 40 17.22 -19.22 -4.75
N TYR A 41 16.05 -19.17 -4.15
CA TYR A 41 14.88 -18.53 -4.72
C TYR A 41 15.09 -17.02 -4.91
N PHE A 42 15.63 -16.34 -3.90
CA PHE A 42 16.01 -14.93 -4.03
C PHE A 42 16.96 -14.70 -5.20
N ARG A 43 18.09 -15.44 -5.25
CA ARG A 43 19.10 -15.26 -6.28
C ARG A 43 18.62 -15.64 -7.68
N ASN A 44 17.86 -16.70 -7.79
CA ASN A 44 17.54 -17.30 -9.09
C ASN A 44 16.21 -16.80 -9.68
N SER A 45 15.33 -16.27 -8.85
CA SER A 45 13.99 -15.83 -9.26
C SER A 45 13.75 -14.36 -8.93
N LEU A 46 13.76 -13.96 -7.65
CA LEU A 46 13.36 -12.63 -7.23
C LEU A 46 14.32 -11.54 -7.73
N LEU A 47 15.63 -11.73 -7.58
CA LEU A 47 16.62 -10.73 -8.00
C LEU A 47 16.78 -10.60 -9.52
N LYS A 48 16.16 -11.47 -10.30
CA LYS A 48 16.09 -11.34 -11.76
C LYS A 48 14.89 -10.51 -12.23
N ASN A 49 13.95 -10.22 -11.36
CA ASN A 49 12.79 -9.40 -11.68
C ASN A 49 13.04 -7.97 -11.19
N GLU A 50 13.26 -7.05 -12.14
CA GLU A 50 13.60 -5.65 -11.85
C GLU A 50 12.53 -4.95 -10.99
N SER A 51 11.25 -5.20 -11.26
CA SER A 51 10.15 -4.63 -10.47
C SER A 51 10.18 -5.09 -9.01
N ILE A 52 10.47 -6.38 -8.78
CA ILE A 52 10.60 -6.91 -7.41
C ILE A 52 11.85 -6.35 -6.73
N VAL A 53 12.97 -6.24 -7.45
CA VAL A 53 14.21 -5.65 -6.91
C VAL A 53 13.96 -4.20 -6.48
N ASN A 54 13.29 -3.40 -7.31
CA ASN A 54 12.96 -2.02 -6.97
C ASN A 54 12.05 -1.93 -5.73
N LYS A 55 11.02 -2.78 -5.64
CA LYS A 55 10.16 -2.86 -4.45
C LYS A 55 10.95 -3.26 -3.19
N LEU A 56 11.86 -4.22 -3.30
CA LEU A 56 12.73 -4.64 -2.19
C LEU A 56 13.68 -3.52 -1.75
N ILE A 57 14.33 -2.83 -2.70
CA ILE A 57 15.21 -1.71 -2.39
C ILE A 57 14.42 -0.60 -1.68
N MET A 58 13.24 -0.26 -2.19
CA MET A 58 12.38 0.73 -1.57
C MET A 58 11.88 0.28 -0.19
N PHE A 59 11.51 -0.99 -0.05
CA PHE A 59 11.13 -1.56 1.24
C PHE A 59 12.28 -1.46 2.25
N PHE A 60 13.48 -1.88 1.89
CA PHE A 60 14.66 -1.79 2.75
C PHE A 60 15.02 -0.34 3.07
N ALA A 61 15.01 0.55 2.08
CA ALA A 61 15.31 1.97 2.29
C ALA A 61 14.27 2.69 3.17
N THR A 62 13.02 2.20 3.18
CA THR A 62 11.91 2.86 3.88
C THR A 62 11.65 2.24 5.26
N TYR A 63 11.89 0.94 5.43
CA TYR A 63 11.47 0.20 6.61
C TYR A 63 12.63 -0.48 7.37
N PHE A 64 13.80 -0.62 6.75
CA PHE A 64 14.90 -1.43 7.29
C PHE A 64 16.23 -0.68 7.43
N ASP A 65 16.21 0.61 7.59
CA ASP A 65 17.39 1.30 8.09
C ASP A 65 17.53 1.06 9.61
N ALA A 66 17.48 -0.22 9.97
CA ALA A 66 17.87 -0.61 11.32
C ALA A 66 19.32 -0.17 11.50
N PRO A 67 19.66 0.50 12.61
CA PRO A 67 21.02 0.95 12.86
C PRO A 67 21.97 -0.25 12.95
N TYR A 68 22.53 -0.61 11.82
CA TYR A 68 23.54 -1.65 11.69
C TYR A 68 24.79 -1.02 11.09
N GLU A 69 25.83 -0.91 11.87
CA GLU A 69 27.10 -0.30 11.48
C GLU A 69 27.97 -1.20 10.59
N GLY A 70 27.50 -2.39 10.24
CA GLY A 70 28.25 -3.35 9.43
C GLY A 70 27.91 -3.28 7.94
N ASN A 71 28.90 -3.42 7.09
CA ASN A 71 28.76 -3.36 5.63
C ASN A 71 28.36 -4.69 4.97
N GLU A 72 28.15 -5.76 5.74
CA GLU A 72 27.87 -7.10 5.21
C GLU A 72 26.42 -7.51 5.39
N LEU A 73 25.79 -7.96 4.31
CA LEU A 73 24.42 -8.44 4.29
C LEU A 73 24.16 -9.57 5.30
N ASN A 74 25.12 -10.48 5.45
CA ASN A 74 25.05 -11.58 6.42
C ASN A 74 25.08 -11.10 7.86
N GLY A 75 25.83 -10.04 8.18
CA GLY A 75 25.86 -9.42 9.48
C GLY A 75 24.54 -8.77 9.83
N PHE A 76 23.90 -8.10 8.87
CA PHE A 76 22.56 -7.51 9.01
C PHE A 76 21.51 -8.57 9.36
N PHE A 77 21.44 -9.68 8.60
CA PHE A 77 20.50 -10.75 8.91
C PHE A 77 20.76 -11.43 10.26
N ASN A 78 22.02 -11.59 10.66
CA ASN A 78 22.38 -12.10 11.98
C ASN A 78 21.98 -11.12 13.10
N HIS A 79 22.09 -9.82 12.86
CA HIS A 79 21.66 -8.79 13.81
C HIS A 79 20.13 -8.86 13.99
N ILE A 80 19.37 -8.92 12.91
CA ILE A 80 17.91 -9.05 12.95
C ILE A 80 17.45 -10.35 13.60
N ALA A 81 18.11 -11.47 13.31
CA ALA A 81 17.79 -12.77 13.90
C ALA A 81 18.00 -12.83 15.42
N LYS A 82 18.91 -12.01 15.96
CA LYS A 82 19.20 -11.91 17.39
C LYS A 82 18.37 -10.83 18.09
N ALA A 83 17.76 -9.93 17.35
CA ALA A 83 16.97 -8.85 17.93
C ALA A 83 15.69 -9.39 18.56
N ASN A 84 15.29 -8.77 19.67
CA ASN A 84 13.99 -9.05 20.25
C ASN A 84 12.90 -8.55 19.28
N TYR A 85 12.01 -9.44 18.85
CA TYR A 85 10.98 -9.14 17.87
C TYR A 85 10.08 -7.94 18.25
N SER A 86 9.74 -7.79 19.54
CA SER A 86 8.94 -6.67 20.02
C SER A 86 9.69 -5.33 19.92
N THR A 87 10.98 -5.32 20.24
CA THR A 87 11.85 -4.14 20.10
C THR A 87 12.03 -3.80 18.63
N LEU A 88 12.37 -4.80 17.81
CA LEU A 88 12.54 -4.63 16.36
C LEU A 88 11.27 -4.08 15.69
N ARG A 89 10.10 -4.58 16.10
CA ARG A 89 8.81 -4.08 15.61
C ARG A 89 8.56 -2.64 16.02
N SER A 90 8.85 -2.28 17.26
CA SER A 90 8.70 -0.91 17.76
C SER A 90 9.63 0.06 17.05
N ASP A 91 10.88 -0.32 16.87
CA ASP A 91 11.88 0.49 16.17
C ASP A 91 11.54 0.66 14.69
N LEU A 92 11.06 -0.41 14.05
CA LEU A 92 10.58 -0.38 12.68
C LEU A 92 9.36 0.54 12.50
N GLU A 93 8.40 0.50 13.42
CA GLU A 93 7.23 1.38 13.37
C GLU A 93 7.60 2.85 13.59
N ASN A 94 8.55 3.13 14.48
CA ASN A 94 9.05 4.48 14.71
C ASN A 94 9.81 5.00 13.49
N PHE A 95 10.72 4.20 12.94
CA PHE A 95 11.47 4.53 11.74
C PHE A 95 10.55 4.76 10.53
N LYS A 96 9.61 3.84 10.31
CA LYS A 96 8.58 3.98 9.27
C LYS A 96 7.87 5.32 9.35
N ARG A 97 7.45 5.70 10.56
CA ARG A 97 6.78 6.99 10.81
C ARG A 97 7.68 8.17 10.44
N GLU A 98 8.92 8.18 10.93
CA GLU A 98 9.85 9.27 10.67
C GLU A 98 10.18 9.45 9.18
N VAL A 99 10.47 8.36 8.46
CA VAL A 99 10.84 8.44 7.04
C VAL A 99 9.63 8.80 6.18
N ILE A 100 8.49 8.19 6.42
CA ILE A 100 7.27 8.50 5.67
C ILE A 100 6.85 9.94 5.94
N ASP A 101 6.83 10.37 7.20
CA ASP A 101 6.50 11.74 7.57
C ASP A 101 7.45 12.77 6.92
N ALA A 102 8.75 12.47 6.89
CA ALA A 102 9.73 13.35 6.26
C ALA A 102 9.53 13.48 4.73
N ARG A 103 9.17 12.39 4.05
CA ARG A 103 8.86 12.40 2.61
C ARG A 103 7.51 13.05 2.34
N THR A 104 6.50 12.70 3.10
CA THR A 104 5.15 13.25 2.98
C THR A 104 5.15 14.77 3.12
N LYS A 105 5.92 15.32 4.07
CA LYS A 105 6.11 16.76 4.22
C LYS A 105 6.72 17.45 2.99
N LYS A 106 7.44 16.72 2.15
CA LYS A 106 7.99 17.20 0.88
C LYS A 106 7.09 16.91 -0.31
N SER A 107 5.91 16.37 -0.10
CA SER A 107 4.99 15.91 -1.15
C SER A 107 5.63 14.90 -2.12
N VAL A 108 6.51 14.03 -1.62
CA VAL A 108 7.21 13.00 -2.39
C VAL A 108 6.79 11.62 -1.92
N THR A 109 6.31 10.79 -2.84
CA THR A 109 5.93 9.40 -2.55
C THR A 109 7.14 8.49 -2.36
N ILE A 110 6.90 7.26 -1.87
CA ILE A 110 7.91 6.19 -1.82
C ILE A 110 8.47 5.89 -3.22
N GLN A 111 7.65 6.02 -4.26
CA GLN A 111 8.03 5.82 -5.67
C GLN A 111 8.73 7.05 -6.30
N ASN A 112 9.04 8.09 -5.53
CA ASN A 112 9.61 9.35 -5.96
C ASN A 112 8.70 10.20 -6.88
N GLU A 113 7.40 9.99 -6.84
CA GLU A 113 6.44 10.88 -7.49
C GLU A 113 6.26 12.14 -6.64
N ILE A 114 6.10 13.28 -7.28
CA ILE A 114 5.80 14.55 -6.62
C ILE A 114 4.31 14.83 -6.80
N LEU A 115 3.58 14.86 -5.69
CA LEU A 115 2.14 15.10 -5.68
C LEU A 115 1.81 16.49 -5.17
N ARG A 116 0.54 16.91 -5.29
CA ARG A 116 0.11 18.27 -4.91
C ARG A 116 0.00 18.48 -3.41
N SER A 117 -0.37 17.43 -2.68
CA SER A 117 -0.55 17.50 -1.24
C SER A 117 0.07 16.31 -0.51
N TYR A 118 0.36 16.48 0.78
CA TYR A 118 0.86 15.39 1.61
C TYR A 118 -0.19 14.31 1.87
N GLN A 119 -1.49 14.65 1.85
CA GLN A 119 -2.56 13.65 1.99
C GLN A 119 -2.70 12.78 0.74
N GLU A 120 -2.50 13.34 -0.45
CA GLU A 120 -2.37 12.54 -1.67
C GLU A 120 -1.15 11.61 -1.61
N VAL A 121 -0.02 12.07 -1.04
CA VAL A 121 1.16 11.21 -0.82
C VAL A 121 0.84 10.06 0.13
N GLU A 122 0.06 10.29 1.20
CA GLU A 122 -0.39 9.23 2.10
C GLU A 122 -1.23 8.19 1.36
N ILE A 123 -2.17 8.64 0.52
CA ILE A 123 -3.01 7.76 -0.31
C ILE A 123 -2.13 6.96 -1.29
N ALA A 124 -1.26 7.62 -2.05
CA ALA A 124 -0.38 6.98 -3.01
C ALA A 124 0.53 5.93 -2.36
N ASN A 125 1.15 6.28 -1.22
CA ASN A 125 1.97 5.36 -0.46
C ASN A 125 1.16 4.16 0.07
N PHE A 126 -0.07 4.39 0.53
CA PHE A 126 -0.96 3.31 0.97
C PHE A 126 -1.29 2.36 -0.19
N LEU A 127 -1.67 2.87 -1.35
CA LEU A 127 -1.96 2.07 -2.53
C LEU A 127 -0.75 1.24 -2.94
N TYR A 128 0.41 1.88 -3.07
CA TYR A 128 1.66 1.21 -3.43
C TYR A 128 2.06 0.10 -2.45
N LEU A 129 2.03 0.38 -1.15
CA LEU A 129 2.43 -0.59 -0.11
C LEU A 129 1.47 -1.78 0.00
N ASN A 130 0.22 -1.60 -0.42
CA ASN A 130 -0.77 -2.69 -0.50
C ASN A 130 -0.81 -3.37 -1.87
N ASN A 131 0.14 -3.05 -2.77
CA ASN A 131 0.23 -3.61 -4.11
C ASN A 131 -1.03 -3.37 -4.95
N ILE A 132 -1.60 -2.17 -4.79
CA ILE A 132 -2.74 -1.68 -5.57
C ILE A 132 -2.18 -0.77 -6.66
N ASP A 133 -2.35 -1.17 -7.91
CA ASP A 133 -1.88 -0.39 -9.04
C ASP A 133 -2.77 0.85 -9.23
N TYR A 134 -2.12 2.00 -9.43
CA TYR A 134 -2.80 3.28 -9.62
C TYR A 134 -2.07 4.15 -10.64
N GLU A 135 -2.80 5.08 -11.22
CA GLU A 135 -2.29 6.20 -12.02
C GLU A 135 -2.66 7.51 -11.31
N TYR A 136 -1.66 8.40 -11.12
CA TYR A 136 -1.89 9.71 -10.53
C TYR A 136 -2.28 10.72 -11.61
N GLU A 137 -3.30 11.53 -11.34
CA GLU A 137 -3.87 12.53 -12.25
C GLU A 137 -4.17 12.00 -13.68
N PRO A 138 -4.86 10.86 -13.84
CA PRO A 138 -5.20 10.34 -15.15
C PRO A 138 -6.11 11.31 -15.89
N THR A 139 -6.00 11.34 -17.21
CA THR A 139 -6.93 12.11 -18.02
C THR A 139 -8.29 11.42 -18.06
N TYR A 140 -9.31 12.08 -17.49
CA TYR A 140 -10.68 11.57 -17.55
C TYR A 140 -11.27 11.84 -18.94
N PRO A 141 -12.00 10.88 -19.55
CA PRO A 141 -12.46 11.01 -20.92
C PRO A 141 -13.60 12.03 -21.12
N TYR A 142 -14.17 12.54 -20.03
CA TYR A 142 -15.29 13.48 -20.10
C TYR A 142 -14.95 14.80 -19.38
N TYR A 143 -15.56 15.88 -19.82
CA TYR A 143 -15.32 17.23 -19.31
C TYR A 143 -16.39 17.64 -18.31
N ILE A 144 -15.97 18.35 -17.26
CA ILE A 144 -16.92 19.10 -16.41
C ILE A 144 -17.53 20.23 -17.27
N ALA A 145 -18.83 20.42 -17.15
CA ALA A 145 -19.53 21.45 -17.89
C ALA A 145 -18.89 22.84 -17.67
N PHE A 146 -18.68 23.57 -18.77
CA PHE A 146 -18.05 24.89 -18.80
C PHE A 146 -16.54 24.92 -18.41
N SER A 147 -15.91 23.79 -18.16
CA SER A 147 -14.46 23.74 -17.97
C SER A 147 -13.71 23.82 -19.30
N ARG A 148 -12.67 24.65 -19.37
CA ARG A 148 -11.77 24.72 -20.53
C ARG A 148 -10.65 23.70 -20.49
N LYS A 149 -10.46 23.05 -19.33
CA LYS A 149 -9.41 22.04 -19.13
C LYS A 149 -10.03 20.66 -18.99
N PRO A 150 -9.36 19.62 -19.45
CA PRO A 150 -9.75 18.25 -19.12
C PRO A 150 -9.85 18.08 -17.60
N TYR A 151 -10.80 17.28 -17.18
CA TYR A 151 -10.88 16.86 -15.79
C TYR A 151 -9.86 15.75 -15.56
N THR A 152 -9.12 15.86 -14.47
CA THR A 152 -8.16 14.87 -14.02
C THR A 152 -8.52 14.50 -12.57
N PRO A 153 -9.07 13.28 -12.33
CA PRO A 153 -9.20 12.77 -10.96
C PRO A 153 -7.84 12.65 -10.29
N ASP A 154 -7.79 12.67 -8.97
CA ASP A 154 -6.51 12.54 -8.27
C ASP A 154 -5.85 11.18 -8.55
N PHE A 155 -6.65 10.10 -8.54
CA PHE A 155 -6.15 8.76 -8.86
C PHE A 155 -7.13 7.96 -9.71
N ALA A 156 -6.60 7.07 -10.55
CA ALA A 156 -7.32 5.93 -11.09
C ALA A 156 -6.71 4.65 -10.52
N ILE A 157 -7.52 3.83 -9.86
CA ILE A 157 -7.14 2.53 -9.32
C ILE A 157 -7.49 1.48 -10.36
N LEU A 158 -6.50 0.68 -10.74
CA LEU A 158 -6.63 -0.37 -11.74
C LEU A 158 -6.83 -1.72 -11.04
N GLN A 159 -7.99 -2.34 -11.22
CA GLN A 159 -8.33 -3.62 -10.61
C GLN A 159 -8.77 -4.61 -11.71
N GLY A 160 -7.81 -5.29 -12.31
CA GLY A 160 -8.05 -6.11 -13.50
C GLY A 160 -8.59 -5.23 -14.64
N ASP A 161 -9.74 -5.61 -15.20
CA ASP A 161 -10.42 -4.83 -16.25
C ASP A 161 -11.29 -3.68 -15.71
N ASN A 162 -11.38 -3.53 -14.39
CA ASN A 162 -12.17 -2.48 -13.76
C ASN A 162 -11.28 -1.31 -13.35
N GLN A 163 -11.79 -0.10 -13.61
CA GLN A 163 -11.18 1.14 -13.19
C GLN A 163 -12.07 1.83 -12.17
N VAL A 164 -11.48 2.22 -11.04
CA VAL A 164 -12.14 2.99 -9.98
C VAL A 164 -11.38 4.30 -9.84
N TYR A 165 -12.09 5.42 -9.93
CA TYR A 165 -11.51 6.73 -9.69
C TYR A 165 -11.56 7.08 -8.21
N LEU A 166 -10.53 7.77 -7.71
CA LEU A 166 -10.47 8.26 -6.35
C LEU A 166 -10.15 9.75 -6.36
N GLU A 167 -10.92 10.52 -5.59
CA GLU A 167 -10.71 11.94 -5.33
C GLU A 167 -10.43 12.16 -3.84
N HIS A 168 -9.49 13.03 -3.56
CA HIS A 168 -9.24 13.50 -2.20
C HIS A 168 -9.67 14.94 -2.05
N PHE A 169 -10.73 15.19 -1.28
CA PHE A 169 -11.24 16.53 -1.07
C PHE A 169 -10.57 17.23 0.10
N GLY A 170 -9.98 18.39 -0.17
CA GLY A 170 -9.31 19.25 0.80
C GLY A 170 -10.23 19.93 1.83
N ILE A 171 -11.41 19.39 2.05
CA ILE A 171 -12.38 19.83 3.06
C ILE A 171 -12.65 18.68 4.02
N SER A 172 -13.17 19.01 5.22
CA SER A 172 -13.64 18.00 6.15
C SER A 172 -14.91 17.30 5.64
N GLU A 173 -15.25 16.15 6.22
CA GLU A 173 -16.47 15.39 5.89
C GLU A 173 -17.75 16.25 6.00
N ASP A 174 -17.79 17.21 6.93
CA ASP A 174 -18.92 18.15 7.09
C ASP A 174 -18.79 19.42 6.23
N GLY A 175 -17.85 19.40 5.28
CA GLY A 175 -17.71 20.45 4.27
C GLY A 175 -17.11 21.75 4.81
N LYS A 176 -16.19 21.69 5.77
CA LYS A 176 -15.49 22.84 6.34
C LYS A 176 -14.01 22.85 5.98
N ASN A 177 -13.45 24.03 5.89
CA ASN A 177 -12.01 24.23 5.84
C ASN A 177 -11.71 25.67 6.26
N ASP A 178 -10.96 25.85 7.34
CA ASP A 178 -10.63 27.14 7.93
C ASP A 178 -9.72 28.02 7.04
N ARG A 179 -9.19 27.47 5.93
CA ARG A 179 -8.36 28.20 4.98
C ARG A 179 -9.16 28.93 3.90
N TYR A 180 -10.46 28.60 3.75
CA TYR A 180 -11.32 29.19 2.75
C TYR A 180 -12.29 30.20 3.39
N SER A 181 -12.56 31.27 2.67
CA SER A 181 -13.72 32.11 2.96
C SER A 181 -15.03 31.35 2.67
N ASP A 182 -16.15 31.83 3.20
CA ASP A 182 -17.45 31.18 2.97
C ASP A 182 -17.78 31.09 1.47
N GLU A 183 -17.43 32.11 0.68
CA GLU A 183 -17.66 32.15 -0.76
C GLU A 183 -16.77 31.12 -1.50
N GLU A 184 -15.51 31.02 -1.15
CA GLU A 184 -14.59 30.03 -1.70
C GLU A 184 -15.03 28.62 -1.35
N LEU A 185 -15.48 28.40 -0.12
CA LEU A 185 -15.97 27.12 0.36
C LEU A 185 -17.21 26.67 -0.41
N GLU A 186 -18.15 27.53 -0.68
CA GLU A 186 -19.33 27.23 -1.49
C GLU A 186 -18.96 26.93 -2.95
N CYS A 187 -18.02 27.67 -3.53
CA CYS A 187 -17.48 27.35 -4.87
C CYS A 187 -16.80 25.97 -4.89
N TYR A 188 -16.04 25.64 -3.83
CA TYR A 188 -15.37 24.34 -3.72
C TYR A 188 -16.39 23.19 -3.61
N LYS A 189 -17.40 23.31 -2.76
CA LYS A 189 -18.49 22.33 -2.60
C LYS A 189 -19.23 22.11 -3.91
N LYS A 190 -19.47 23.17 -4.67
CA LYS A 190 -20.06 23.05 -5.99
C LYS A 190 -19.17 22.25 -6.93
N ALA A 191 -17.86 22.53 -6.96
CA ALA A 191 -16.91 21.79 -7.78
C ALA A 191 -16.85 20.30 -7.40
N VAL A 192 -16.89 19.97 -6.09
CA VAL A 192 -16.99 18.59 -5.58
C VAL A 192 -18.25 17.91 -6.13
N ASN A 193 -19.39 18.57 -6.02
CA ASN A 193 -20.65 18.01 -6.52
C ASN A 193 -20.64 17.83 -8.04
N ASP A 194 -20.07 18.76 -8.79
CA ASP A 194 -19.96 18.67 -10.25
C ASP A 194 -19.11 17.45 -10.68
N LYS A 195 -18.01 17.15 -9.98
CA LYS A 195 -17.20 15.94 -10.16
C LYS A 195 -18.02 14.67 -9.90
N ILE A 196 -18.71 14.59 -8.77
CA ILE A 196 -19.55 13.44 -8.40
C ILE A 196 -20.63 13.20 -9.45
N MET A 197 -21.31 14.27 -9.87
CA MET A 197 -22.37 14.19 -10.88
C MET A 197 -21.83 13.77 -12.24
N LEU A 198 -20.62 14.19 -12.60
CA LEU A 198 -19.97 13.78 -13.85
C LEU A 198 -19.75 12.27 -13.90
N HIS A 199 -19.20 11.70 -12.81
CA HIS A 199 -18.98 10.25 -12.72
C HIS A 199 -20.31 9.46 -12.74
N ARG A 200 -21.31 9.93 -12.02
CA ARG A 200 -22.66 9.33 -12.03
C ARG A 200 -23.28 9.35 -13.43
N LYS A 201 -23.17 10.48 -14.13
CA LYS A 201 -23.70 10.65 -15.50
C LYS A 201 -23.09 9.63 -16.48
N HIS A 202 -21.82 9.33 -16.33
CA HIS A 202 -21.09 8.44 -17.24
C HIS A 202 -20.95 7.00 -16.73
N GLY A 203 -21.57 6.69 -15.58
CA GLY A 203 -21.57 5.34 -15.00
C GLY A 203 -20.20 4.85 -14.54
N THR A 204 -19.25 5.76 -14.31
CA THR A 204 -17.92 5.41 -13.79
C THR A 204 -17.92 5.38 -12.26
N LYS A 205 -17.18 4.46 -11.68
CA LYS A 205 -17.09 4.32 -10.23
C LYS A 205 -16.14 5.38 -9.66
N LEU A 206 -16.66 6.20 -8.76
CA LEU A 206 -15.90 7.19 -7.98
C LEU A 206 -15.98 6.85 -6.51
N ILE A 207 -14.84 6.77 -5.85
CA ILE A 207 -14.70 6.82 -4.41
C ILE A 207 -14.02 8.12 -4.02
N TYR A 208 -14.22 8.59 -2.81
CA TYR A 208 -13.60 9.84 -2.36
C TYR A 208 -13.33 9.86 -0.87
N THR A 209 -12.33 10.62 -0.50
CA THR A 209 -11.89 10.84 0.87
C THR A 209 -11.90 12.33 1.20
N PHE A 210 -11.87 12.64 2.49
CA PHE A 210 -11.86 14.00 3.02
C PHE A 210 -10.58 14.28 3.81
N SER A 211 -10.24 15.54 3.96
CA SER A 211 -9.06 15.96 4.73
C SER A 211 -9.17 15.65 6.23
N SER A 212 -10.39 15.54 6.77
CA SER A 212 -10.66 15.14 8.15
C SER A 212 -12.07 14.58 8.31
N TYR A 213 -12.26 13.77 9.34
CA TYR A 213 -13.49 13.07 9.67
C TYR A 213 -13.95 13.37 11.09
N LYS A 214 -15.25 13.21 11.36
CA LYS A 214 -15.84 13.49 12.68
C LYS A 214 -15.55 12.42 13.72
N ASP A 215 -15.30 11.21 13.27
CA ASP A 215 -15.08 10.05 14.13
C ASP A 215 -13.62 9.90 14.60
N ASN A 216 -12.77 10.90 14.32
CA ASN A 216 -11.35 10.96 14.68
C ASN A 216 -10.50 9.83 14.07
N ARG A 217 -11.01 9.06 13.12
CA ARG A 217 -10.20 8.09 12.36
C ARG A 217 -9.33 8.83 11.34
N SER A 218 -8.20 8.23 11.03
CA SER A 218 -7.29 8.75 10.02
C SER A 218 -7.84 8.58 8.60
N LEU A 219 -7.30 9.36 7.66
CA LEU A 219 -7.56 9.24 6.23
C LEU A 219 -7.40 7.79 5.72
N ILE A 220 -6.34 7.12 6.15
CA ILE A 220 -6.04 5.75 5.72
C ILE A 220 -7.01 4.71 6.32
N GLU A 221 -7.53 4.94 7.52
CA GLU A 221 -8.56 4.07 8.08
C GLU A 221 -9.87 4.16 7.30
N HIS A 222 -10.25 5.35 6.83
CA HIS A 222 -11.40 5.53 5.94
C HIS A 222 -11.17 4.98 4.53
N LEU A 223 -9.96 5.05 4.01
CA LEU A 223 -9.63 4.51 2.69
C LEU A 223 -9.69 2.97 2.65
N LYS A 224 -9.59 2.30 3.79
CA LYS A 224 -9.67 0.82 3.90
C LYS A 224 -11.09 0.26 3.86
N GLU A 225 -12.12 1.10 4.04
CA GLU A 225 -13.54 0.72 3.98
C GLU A 225 -14.07 0.74 2.54
#